data_708ab17439e58786e47496507882d83f
#
_entry.id   708ab17439e58786e47496507882d83f
#
_cell.length_a   1.000
_cell.length_b   1.000
_cell.length_c   1.000
_cell.angle_alpha   90.00
_cell.angle_beta   90.00
_cell.angle_gamma   90.00
#
_symmetry.space_group_name_H-M   'P 1'
#
loop_
_entity.id
_entity.type
_entity.pdbx_description
1 polymer ?
#
loop_
_entity_poly.entity_id
_entity_poly.type
_entity_poly.pdbx_seq_one_letter_code
_entity_poly.pdbx_strand_id
1 'polypeptide(L)'
;MKKKTLIVSSLIGVILLTGIAFLVKTFGDVGGQKNEAAYDTYTVKTEKPLRVTGKISPETIKTYLNNAQLGIFLNVQVKDGQTVTQGTPLLNYDIDPTQRQKLVKQLTDAQQSGDQQAINQAWKQLNRYDGQVNNSVNATFNGTVSFVDNSQVGEGEPILKLIANELEIQSTISEFDLEKIKVGDTVNIKVTSTGKEGKGKITHISQLPTSYQQDAKGEAAGSAPVVGEGSEGADSLTTNNPVQSHPTGESDKETSKYKMTIGELDFDARNGYSVEAMIPLETLKIPKSVLTKDHHVYIVDQSGVAHRTKITYDEKNGELIVKKGVKKGDRIINHPDAKIKDGEKVEVAK
;
A
#
# COMPACT_ATOMS: atom_id res chain seq x y z
N MET A 1 -53.71 90.26 17.18
CA MET A 1 -53.34 88.96 17.77
C MET A 1 -52.74 87.96 16.78
N LYS A 2 -52.75 88.14 15.45
CA LYS A 2 -52.25 87.12 14.47
C LYS A 2 -50.71 87.06 14.23
N LYS A 3 -49.94 88.11 14.58
CA LYS A 3 -48.49 88.13 14.38
C LYS A 3 -47.67 87.40 15.46
N LYS A 4 -48.16 87.35 16.71
CA LYS A 4 -47.49 86.63 17.82
C LYS A 4 -47.62 85.12 17.72
N THR A 5 -48.71 84.59 17.22
CA THR A 5 -48.95 83.18 16.97
C THR A 5 -48.05 82.62 15.83
N LEU A 6 -47.77 83.42 14.80
CA LEU A 6 -46.96 83.05 13.68
C LEU A 6 -45.45 82.94 14.07
N ILE A 7 -44.98 83.81 14.97
CA ILE A 7 -43.60 83.79 15.48
C ILE A 7 -43.40 82.60 16.42
N VAL A 8 -44.38 82.28 17.27
CA VAL A 8 -44.28 81.10 18.17
C VAL A 8 -44.33 79.81 17.41
N SER A 9 -45.15 79.69 16.35
CA SER A 9 -45.17 78.46 15.52
C SER A 9 -43.88 78.25 14.70
N SER A 10 -43.23 79.35 14.24
CA SER A 10 -41.93 79.30 13.56
C SER A 10 -40.84 78.90 14.51
N LEU A 11 -40.84 79.38 15.76
CA LEU A 11 -39.79 78.99 16.75
C LEU A 11 -39.93 77.54 17.18
N ILE A 12 -41.15 77.03 17.31
CA ILE A 12 -41.39 75.59 17.61
C ILE A 12 -40.90 74.70 16.42
N GLY A 13 -41.17 75.13 15.19
CA GLY A 13 -40.70 74.41 14.00
C GLY A 13 -39.17 74.32 13.90
N VAL A 14 -38.44 75.41 14.23
CA VAL A 14 -36.97 75.42 14.24
C VAL A 14 -36.41 74.58 15.35
N ILE A 15 -37.02 74.58 16.56
CA ILE A 15 -36.59 73.70 17.67
C ILE A 15 -36.87 72.25 17.35
N LEU A 16 -37.99 71.93 16.69
CA LEU A 16 -38.25 70.52 16.25
C LEU A 16 -37.28 70.04 15.16
N LEU A 17 -36.93 70.90 14.17
CA LEU A 17 -36.00 70.64 13.15
C LEU A 17 -34.57 70.48 13.70
N THR A 18 -34.15 71.31 14.64
CA THR A 18 -32.84 71.20 15.30
C THR A 18 -32.82 69.99 16.23
N GLY A 19 -33.88 69.64 16.91
CA GLY A 19 -34.00 68.39 17.69
C GLY A 19 -33.93 67.16 16.86
N ILE A 20 -34.60 67.14 15.70
CA ILE A 20 -34.53 66.02 14.77
C ILE A 20 -33.11 65.92 14.16
N ALA A 21 -32.48 67.06 13.79
CA ALA A 21 -31.11 67.07 13.28
C ALA A 21 -30.11 66.61 14.36
N PHE A 22 -30.33 66.96 15.64
CA PHE A 22 -29.46 66.44 16.75
C PHE A 22 -29.72 64.98 17.05
N LEU A 23 -30.97 64.49 16.98
CA LEU A 23 -31.30 63.07 17.09
C LEU A 23 -30.71 62.28 15.93
N VAL A 24 -30.77 62.75 14.69
CA VAL A 24 -30.15 62.09 13.54
C VAL A 24 -28.60 62.06 13.68
N LYS A 25 -28.02 63.14 14.26
CA LYS A 25 -26.56 63.18 14.47
C LYS A 25 -26.06 62.35 15.66
N THR A 26 -26.92 62.17 16.69
CA THR A 26 -26.55 61.36 17.88
C THR A 26 -27.00 59.90 17.78
N PHE A 27 -28.06 59.61 17.03
CA PHE A 27 -28.59 58.25 16.83
C PHE A 27 -28.49 57.76 15.38
N GLY A 28 -28.10 58.63 14.43
CA GLY A 28 -27.92 58.29 13.02
C GLY A 28 -26.60 57.60 12.71
N ASP A 29 -25.73 57.45 13.70
CA ASP A 29 -24.51 56.66 13.58
C ASP A 29 -24.69 55.19 14.07
N VAL A 30 -25.97 54.74 14.01
CA VAL A 30 -26.29 53.32 14.18
C VAL A 30 -26.12 52.64 12.82
N GLY A 31 -24.94 52.05 12.61
CA GLY A 31 -24.76 51.01 11.62
C GLY A 31 -24.45 51.52 10.21
N GLY A 32 -23.34 52.19 10.06
CA GLY A 32 -22.51 51.83 8.92
C GLY A 32 -22.11 50.37 9.08
N GLN A 33 -22.99 49.43 8.79
CA GLN A 33 -22.58 48.11 8.37
C GLN A 33 -21.69 48.36 7.15
N LYS A 34 -20.37 48.43 7.38
CA LYS A 34 -19.44 48.04 6.36
C LYS A 34 -19.92 46.65 5.97
N ASN A 35 -20.49 46.53 4.78
CA ASN A 35 -20.56 45.24 4.12
C ASN A 35 -19.12 44.79 4.00
N GLU A 36 -18.56 44.27 5.08
CA GLU A 36 -17.32 43.49 5.03
C GLU A 36 -17.70 42.27 4.22
N ALA A 37 -17.20 42.23 3.01
CA ALA A 37 -17.46 41.11 2.11
C ALA A 37 -17.15 39.84 2.89
N ALA A 38 -18.13 38.98 3.07
CA ALA A 38 -17.93 37.72 3.78
C ALA A 38 -16.81 36.94 3.09
N TYR A 39 -15.81 36.52 3.87
CA TYR A 39 -14.71 35.77 3.34
C TYR A 39 -15.14 34.36 2.97
N ASP A 40 -14.77 33.95 1.77
CA ASP A 40 -14.87 32.53 1.38
C ASP A 40 -13.89 31.69 2.17
N THR A 41 -14.31 30.50 2.60
CA THR A 41 -13.46 29.59 3.40
C THR A 41 -13.27 28.25 2.73
N TYR A 42 -12.06 27.74 2.81
CA TYR A 42 -11.69 26.39 2.43
C TYR A 42 -11.62 25.50 3.66
N THR A 43 -12.38 24.41 3.68
CA THR A 43 -12.28 23.41 4.74
C THR A 43 -11.20 22.40 4.41
N VAL A 44 -10.21 22.28 5.30
CA VAL A 44 -9.09 21.35 5.14
C VAL A 44 -9.58 19.91 5.11
N LYS A 45 -9.29 19.22 4.04
CA LYS A 45 -9.63 17.80 3.84
C LYS A 45 -8.36 16.98 3.65
N THR A 46 -8.42 15.71 4.03
CA THR A 46 -7.38 14.75 3.65
C THR A 46 -7.43 14.51 2.14
N GLU A 47 -6.29 14.13 1.59
CA GLU A 47 -6.22 13.67 0.20
C GLU A 47 -7.23 12.53 -0.02
N LYS A 48 -7.73 12.40 -1.25
CA LYS A 48 -8.62 11.28 -1.58
C LYS A 48 -7.89 9.96 -1.36
N PRO A 49 -8.57 8.92 -0.83
CA PRO A 49 -7.96 7.62 -0.69
C PRO A 49 -7.41 7.10 -2.01
N LEU A 50 -6.27 6.45 -1.97
CA LEU A 50 -5.76 5.72 -3.12
C LEU A 50 -6.63 4.49 -3.35
N ARG A 51 -7.02 4.27 -4.62
CA ARG A 51 -7.79 3.10 -5.04
C ARG A 51 -6.88 2.19 -5.84
N VAL A 52 -6.81 0.95 -5.39
CA VAL A 52 -6.08 -0.11 -6.08
C VAL A 52 -6.99 -1.32 -6.23
N THR A 53 -6.77 -2.11 -7.27
CA THR A 53 -7.46 -3.37 -7.47
C THR A 53 -6.52 -4.52 -7.21
N GLY A 54 -7.05 -5.65 -6.76
CA GLY A 54 -6.25 -6.83 -6.49
C GLY A 54 -7.06 -8.11 -6.57
N LYS A 55 -6.37 -9.22 -6.33
CA LYS A 55 -6.99 -10.55 -6.19
C LYS A 55 -6.62 -11.16 -4.86
N ILE A 56 -7.59 -11.82 -4.25
CA ILE A 56 -7.38 -12.62 -3.04
C ILE A 56 -6.66 -13.90 -3.44
N SER A 57 -5.56 -14.18 -2.77
CA SER A 57 -4.76 -15.39 -2.92
C SER A 57 -4.38 -15.95 -1.55
N PRO A 58 -4.07 -17.23 -1.43
CA PRO A 58 -3.46 -17.74 -0.21
C PRO A 58 -2.07 -17.13 -0.04
N GLU A 59 -1.67 -16.88 1.20
CA GLU A 59 -0.33 -16.38 1.53
C GLU A 59 0.77 -17.28 0.96
N THR A 60 0.57 -18.59 1.05
CA THR A 60 1.55 -19.57 0.56
C THR A 60 0.87 -20.76 -0.08
N ILE A 61 1.42 -21.24 -1.19
CA ILE A 61 1.07 -22.53 -1.80
C ILE A 61 2.36 -23.32 -1.95
N LYS A 62 2.42 -24.52 -1.38
CA LYS A 62 3.52 -25.45 -1.56
C LYS A 62 3.05 -26.69 -2.32
N THR A 63 3.72 -26.96 -3.45
CA THR A 63 3.49 -28.19 -4.21
C THR A 63 4.44 -29.27 -3.73
N TYR A 64 3.91 -30.41 -3.41
CA TYR A 64 4.66 -31.61 -3.03
C TYR A 64 4.77 -32.52 -4.25
N LEU A 65 6.01 -32.73 -4.68
CA LEU A 65 6.34 -33.54 -5.83
C LEU A 65 6.77 -34.96 -5.37
N ASN A 66 6.57 -35.94 -6.24
CA ASN A 66 7.16 -37.25 -6.01
C ASN A 66 8.70 -37.15 -6.10
N ASN A 67 9.38 -37.63 -5.07
CA ASN A 67 10.82 -37.57 -4.98
C ASN A 67 11.41 -39.00 -4.73
N ALA A 68 11.86 -39.64 -5.80
CA ALA A 68 12.45 -40.96 -5.74
C ALA A 68 13.74 -41.04 -4.91
N GLN A 69 14.38 -39.89 -4.63
CA GLN A 69 15.56 -39.89 -3.73
C GLN A 69 15.18 -40.19 -2.27
N LEU A 70 13.93 -39.94 -1.89
CA LEU A 70 13.40 -40.25 -0.56
C LEU A 70 13.08 -41.75 -0.41
N GLY A 71 12.65 -42.39 -1.49
CA GLY A 71 12.20 -43.76 -1.50
C GLY A 71 11.10 -43.99 -2.54
N ILE A 72 10.40 -45.11 -2.41
CA ILE A 72 9.27 -45.45 -3.27
C ILE A 72 8.02 -44.79 -2.67
N PHE A 73 7.33 -43.98 -3.46
CA PHE A 73 6.06 -43.39 -3.05
C PHE A 73 5.00 -44.50 -2.83
N LEU A 74 4.38 -44.52 -1.66
CA LEU A 74 3.35 -45.50 -1.31
C LEU A 74 1.95 -44.91 -1.46
N ASN A 75 1.64 -43.87 -0.71
CA ASN A 75 0.33 -43.24 -0.71
C ASN A 75 0.31 -41.86 -0.08
N VAL A 76 -0.80 -41.16 -0.24
CA VAL A 76 -1.12 -39.91 0.45
C VAL A 76 -1.82 -40.25 1.78
N GLN A 77 -1.38 -39.60 2.88
CA GLN A 77 -1.89 -39.86 4.24
C GLN A 77 -3.13 -39.01 4.60
N VAL A 78 -3.51 -38.07 3.74
CA VAL A 78 -4.58 -37.09 3.95
C VAL A 78 -5.60 -37.17 2.83
N LYS A 79 -6.76 -36.53 3.02
CA LYS A 79 -7.83 -36.47 2.01
C LYS A 79 -7.78 -35.13 1.28
N ASP A 80 -8.30 -35.12 0.05
CA ASP A 80 -8.50 -33.89 -0.69
C ASP A 80 -9.47 -32.97 0.07
N GLY A 81 -9.16 -31.67 0.14
CA GLY A 81 -9.90 -30.70 0.94
C GLY A 81 -9.68 -30.76 2.46
N GLN A 82 -8.83 -31.68 2.96
CA GLN A 82 -8.56 -31.78 4.39
C GLN A 82 -7.71 -30.60 4.87
N THR A 83 -8.15 -29.98 5.98
CA THR A 83 -7.33 -29.00 6.71
C THR A 83 -6.33 -29.74 7.59
N VAL A 84 -5.06 -29.34 7.53
CA VAL A 84 -3.96 -29.93 8.28
C VAL A 84 -3.16 -28.84 9.01
N THR A 85 -2.47 -29.26 10.07
CA THR A 85 -1.56 -28.39 10.82
C THR A 85 -0.10 -28.70 10.43
N GLN A 86 0.78 -27.75 10.70
CA GLN A 86 2.22 -27.96 10.51
C GLN A 86 2.68 -29.25 11.20
N GLY A 87 3.49 -30.06 10.51
CA GLY A 87 3.98 -31.33 11.00
C GLY A 87 3.05 -32.53 10.73
N THR A 88 1.83 -32.32 10.22
CA THR A 88 0.93 -33.43 9.84
C THR A 88 1.54 -34.23 8.69
N PRO A 89 1.64 -35.59 8.77
CA PRO A 89 2.12 -36.42 7.68
C PRO A 89 1.21 -36.30 6.45
N LEU A 90 1.79 -35.99 5.28
CA LEU A 90 1.07 -35.82 4.02
C LEU A 90 1.29 -36.98 3.07
N LEU A 91 2.55 -37.41 2.92
CA LEU A 91 2.96 -38.44 1.99
C LEU A 91 3.66 -39.56 2.75
N ASN A 92 3.50 -40.79 2.28
CA ASN A 92 4.17 -41.96 2.80
C ASN A 92 5.09 -42.55 1.72
N TYR A 93 6.36 -42.71 2.07
CA TYR A 93 7.37 -43.30 1.24
C TYR A 93 7.92 -44.57 1.91
N ASP A 94 8.16 -45.60 1.14
CA ASP A 94 9.04 -46.68 1.56
C ASP A 94 10.49 -46.20 1.42
N ILE A 95 10.99 -45.64 2.50
CA ILE A 95 12.33 -45.06 2.56
C ILE A 95 13.33 -46.26 2.58
N ASP A 96 14.08 -46.41 1.48
CA ASP A 96 15.12 -47.43 1.43
C ASP A 96 16.16 -47.19 2.55
N PRO A 97 16.16 -48.01 3.60
CA PRO A 97 17.12 -47.85 4.69
C PRO A 97 18.57 -47.99 4.19
N THR A 98 18.78 -48.59 3.02
CA THR A 98 20.10 -48.79 2.42
C THR A 98 20.76 -47.45 2.09
N GLN A 99 20.00 -46.44 1.60
CA GLN A 99 20.59 -45.13 1.26
C GLN A 99 21.10 -44.41 2.51
N ARG A 100 20.31 -44.39 3.57
CA ARG A 100 20.74 -43.81 4.85
C ARG A 100 21.91 -44.59 5.46
N GLN A 101 21.86 -45.93 5.40
CA GLN A 101 22.94 -46.77 5.88
C GLN A 101 24.24 -46.55 5.09
N LYS A 102 24.19 -46.37 3.77
CA LYS A 102 25.37 -45.99 2.96
C LYS A 102 25.96 -44.66 3.44
N LEU A 103 25.15 -43.64 3.66
CA LEU A 103 25.62 -42.34 4.15
C LEU A 103 26.20 -42.42 5.57
N VAL A 104 25.57 -43.21 6.47
CA VAL A 104 26.10 -43.48 7.80
C VAL A 104 27.45 -44.24 7.71
N LYS A 105 27.53 -45.25 6.82
CA LYS A 105 28.78 -45.95 6.61
C LYS A 105 29.89 -45.05 6.06
N GLN A 106 29.59 -44.19 5.07
CA GLN A 106 30.56 -43.22 4.56
C GLN A 106 31.05 -42.26 5.66
N LEU A 107 30.18 -41.82 6.55
CA LEU A 107 30.58 -41.02 7.70
C LEU A 107 31.49 -41.81 8.65
N THR A 108 31.14 -43.04 8.94
CA THR A 108 31.96 -43.93 9.81
C THR A 108 33.34 -44.22 9.21
N ASP A 109 33.40 -44.53 7.90
CA ASP A 109 34.65 -44.78 7.19
C ASP A 109 35.55 -43.53 7.17
N ALA A 110 34.94 -42.32 6.95
CA ALA A 110 35.65 -41.06 7.03
C ALA A 110 36.18 -40.78 8.45
N GLN A 111 35.39 -41.07 9.49
CA GLN A 111 35.83 -40.93 10.88
C GLN A 111 36.98 -41.85 11.23
N GLN A 112 36.97 -43.10 10.69
CA GLN A 112 38.06 -44.05 10.89
C GLN A 112 39.37 -43.64 10.15
N SER A 113 39.25 -42.98 9.00
CA SER A 113 40.42 -42.47 8.25
C SER A 113 41.03 -41.20 8.90
N GLY A 114 40.32 -40.54 9.78
CA GLY A 114 40.74 -39.28 10.43
C GLY A 114 40.78 -38.07 9.51
N ASP A 115 40.25 -38.19 8.27
CA ASP A 115 40.21 -37.10 7.32
C ASP A 115 39.03 -36.13 7.68
N GLN A 116 39.38 -34.98 8.25
CA GLN A 116 38.40 -33.99 8.70
C GLN A 116 37.56 -33.41 7.54
N GLN A 117 38.11 -33.34 6.32
CA GLN A 117 37.34 -32.86 5.17
C GLN A 117 36.30 -33.89 4.73
N ALA A 118 36.69 -35.18 4.66
CA ALA A 118 35.79 -36.28 4.36
C ALA A 118 34.67 -36.41 5.41
N ILE A 119 34.99 -36.26 6.70
CA ILE A 119 34.02 -36.28 7.80
C ILE A 119 32.96 -35.14 7.60
N ASN A 120 33.43 -33.93 7.35
CA ASN A 120 32.53 -32.77 7.17
C ASN A 120 31.62 -32.93 5.93
N GLN A 121 32.14 -33.50 4.84
CA GLN A 121 31.35 -33.76 3.63
C GLN A 121 30.31 -34.86 3.85
N ALA A 122 30.71 -35.99 4.44
CA ALA A 122 29.80 -37.09 4.75
C ALA A 122 28.68 -36.64 5.73
N TRP A 123 29.05 -35.85 6.73
CA TRP A 123 28.07 -35.30 7.70
C TRP A 123 27.10 -34.35 7.04
N LYS A 124 27.54 -33.46 6.16
CA LYS A 124 26.65 -32.57 5.38
C LYS A 124 25.68 -33.34 4.48
N GLN A 125 26.14 -34.44 3.87
CA GLN A 125 25.31 -35.30 3.01
C GLN A 125 24.22 -36.00 3.84
N LEU A 126 24.59 -36.59 4.97
CA LEU A 126 23.64 -37.26 5.88
C LEU A 126 22.61 -36.26 6.42
N ASN A 127 23.04 -35.10 6.89
CA ASN A 127 22.11 -34.06 7.38
C ASN A 127 21.17 -33.54 6.29
N ARG A 128 21.68 -33.38 5.06
CA ARG A 128 20.82 -32.96 3.93
C ARG A 128 19.77 -34.03 3.64
N TYR A 129 20.15 -35.31 3.63
CA TYR A 129 19.20 -36.38 3.43
C TYR A 129 18.14 -36.45 4.53
N ASP A 130 18.54 -36.44 5.80
CA ASP A 130 17.61 -36.47 6.94
C ASP A 130 16.69 -35.23 6.96
N GLY A 131 17.23 -34.06 6.58
CA GLY A 131 16.45 -32.84 6.47
C GLY A 131 15.44 -32.85 5.31
N GLN A 132 15.77 -33.41 4.18
CA GLN A 132 14.85 -33.57 3.05
C GLN A 132 13.70 -34.51 3.36
N VAL A 133 13.97 -35.65 4.00
CA VAL A 133 12.93 -36.60 4.43
C VAL A 133 11.92 -35.92 5.35
N ASN A 134 12.39 -35.21 6.36
CA ASN A 134 11.50 -34.57 7.32
C ASN A 134 10.67 -33.43 6.72
N ASN A 135 11.24 -32.65 5.81
CA ASN A 135 10.55 -31.48 5.23
C ASN A 135 9.67 -31.79 4.01
N SER A 136 9.90 -32.92 3.35
CA SER A 136 9.22 -33.25 2.09
C SER A 136 7.95 -34.09 2.29
N VAL A 137 7.80 -34.71 3.46
CA VAL A 137 6.72 -35.67 3.75
C VAL A 137 5.63 -35.05 4.63
N ASN A 138 5.98 -34.09 5.45
CA ASN A 138 5.06 -33.44 6.39
C ASN A 138 4.64 -32.05 5.92
N ALA A 139 3.46 -31.61 6.40
CA ALA A 139 2.99 -30.24 6.20
C ALA A 139 3.96 -29.22 6.81
N THR A 140 4.38 -28.25 6.01
CA THR A 140 5.35 -27.22 6.46
C THR A 140 4.69 -26.03 7.11
N PHE A 141 3.36 -25.87 6.94
CA PHE A 141 2.53 -24.83 7.55
C PHE A 141 1.09 -25.34 7.67
N ASN A 142 0.25 -24.59 8.37
CA ASN A 142 -1.18 -24.90 8.49
C ASN A 142 -1.88 -24.56 7.18
N GLY A 143 -2.71 -25.48 6.67
CA GLY A 143 -3.35 -25.23 5.38
C GLY A 143 -4.35 -26.30 5.00
N THR A 144 -4.92 -26.15 3.83
CA THR A 144 -5.84 -27.09 3.22
C THR A 144 -5.15 -27.82 2.07
N VAL A 145 -5.31 -29.14 2.04
CA VAL A 145 -4.71 -30.00 1.02
C VAL A 145 -5.58 -29.98 -0.23
N SER A 146 -4.95 -29.90 -1.40
CA SER A 146 -5.58 -30.08 -2.70
C SER A 146 -4.79 -31.09 -3.52
N PHE A 147 -5.42 -32.16 -3.96
CA PHE A 147 -4.78 -33.15 -4.81
C PHE A 147 -4.57 -32.62 -6.22
N VAL A 148 -3.48 -33.04 -6.84
CA VAL A 148 -3.28 -32.85 -8.27
C VAL A 148 -3.81 -34.11 -8.97
N ASP A 149 -4.69 -33.91 -9.94
CA ASP A 149 -5.33 -35.02 -10.68
C ASP A 149 -4.31 -35.65 -11.66
N ASN A 150 -3.55 -36.61 -11.12
CA ASN A 150 -2.60 -37.39 -11.89
C ASN A 150 -2.85 -38.88 -11.67
N SER A 151 -3.24 -39.58 -12.73
CA SER A 151 -3.47 -41.03 -12.70
C SER A 151 -2.20 -41.88 -12.52
N GLN A 152 -1.03 -41.31 -12.76
CA GLN A 152 0.30 -41.92 -12.53
C GLN A 152 1.25 -40.87 -11.97
N VAL A 153 1.83 -41.15 -10.83
CA VAL A 153 2.75 -40.25 -10.14
C VAL A 153 4.19 -40.68 -10.47
N GLY A 154 4.72 -40.16 -11.57
CA GLY A 154 6.12 -40.27 -11.95
C GLY A 154 7.07 -39.47 -11.05
N GLU A 155 8.39 -39.70 -11.17
CA GLU A 155 9.39 -38.90 -10.47
C GLU A 155 9.28 -37.43 -10.88
N GLY A 156 9.33 -36.52 -9.90
CA GLY A 156 9.24 -35.08 -10.12
C GLY A 156 7.83 -34.55 -10.41
N GLU A 157 6.82 -35.43 -10.52
CA GLU A 157 5.44 -35.02 -10.75
C GLU A 157 4.74 -34.55 -9.47
N PRO A 158 3.83 -33.56 -9.56
CA PRO A 158 3.12 -33.05 -8.41
C PRO A 158 2.09 -34.06 -7.91
N ILE A 159 2.08 -34.33 -6.60
CA ILE A 159 1.13 -35.21 -5.92
C ILE A 159 -0.01 -34.40 -5.33
N LEU A 160 0.32 -33.39 -4.53
CA LEU A 160 -0.65 -32.53 -3.86
C LEU A 160 -0.10 -31.12 -3.67
N LYS A 161 -1.00 -30.19 -3.41
CA LYS A 161 -0.69 -28.82 -2.99
C LYS A 161 -1.18 -28.62 -1.57
N LEU A 162 -0.37 -27.99 -0.74
CA LEU A 162 -0.79 -27.45 0.54
C LEU A 162 -1.01 -25.95 0.35
N ILE A 163 -2.21 -25.49 0.65
CA ILE A 163 -2.66 -24.12 0.44
C ILE A 163 -2.86 -23.51 1.82
N ALA A 164 -2.16 -22.41 2.14
CA ALA A 164 -2.30 -21.70 3.40
C ALA A 164 -3.74 -21.24 3.61
N ASN A 165 -4.24 -21.31 4.84
CA ASN A 165 -5.56 -20.83 5.19
C ASN A 165 -5.60 -19.31 5.29
N GLU A 166 -4.48 -18.68 5.64
CA GLU A 166 -4.31 -17.25 5.65
C GLU A 166 -4.37 -16.71 4.22
N LEU A 167 -5.16 -15.65 4.07
CA LEU A 167 -5.39 -15.00 2.80
C LEU A 167 -4.67 -13.66 2.74
N GLU A 168 -4.20 -13.33 1.56
CA GLU A 168 -3.64 -12.02 1.23
C GLU A 168 -4.26 -11.48 -0.06
N ILE A 169 -4.12 -10.17 -0.28
CA ILE A 169 -4.51 -9.55 -1.54
C ILE A 169 -3.23 -9.10 -2.24
N GLN A 170 -3.03 -9.61 -3.44
CA GLN A 170 -1.97 -9.15 -4.32
C GLN A 170 -2.48 -8.01 -5.19
N SER A 171 -1.79 -6.89 -5.13
CA SER A 171 -2.11 -5.66 -5.85
C SER A 171 -0.85 -5.01 -6.40
N THR A 172 -1.01 -3.93 -7.14
CA THR A 172 0.10 -3.10 -7.60
C THR A 172 -0.16 -1.64 -7.31
N ILE A 173 0.91 -0.88 -7.07
CA ILE A 173 0.88 0.56 -6.86
C ILE A 173 1.82 1.27 -7.82
N SER A 174 1.45 2.48 -8.24
CA SER A 174 2.27 3.34 -9.08
C SER A 174 3.46 3.92 -8.31
N GLU A 175 4.59 4.17 -8.99
CA GLU A 175 5.75 4.86 -8.42
C GLU A 175 5.41 6.24 -7.82
N PHE A 176 4.43 6.95 -8.40
CA PHE A 176 3.99 8.27 -7.89
C PHE A 176 3.25 8.21 -6.56
N ASP A 177 2.74 7.04 -6.18
CA ASP A 177 1.96 6.83 -4.98
C ASP A 177 2.73 6.09 -3.88
N LEU A 178 3.91 5.53 -4.19
CA LEU A 178 4.75 4.81 -3.24
C LEU A 178 5.10 5.63 -1.99
N GLU A 179 5.43 6.92 -2.17
CA GLU A 179 5.80 7.79 -1.06
C GLU A 179 4.64 8.12 -0.11
N LYS A 180 3.39 7.84 -0.54
CA LYS A 180 2.18 8.17 0.21
C LYS A 180 1.74 7.05 1.14
N ILE A 181 2.29 5.85 0.98
CA ILE A 181 1.91 4.64 1.71
C ILE A 181 3.14 3.99 2.37
N LYS A 182 2.89 3.20 3.39
CA LYS A 182 3.92 2.42 4.09
C LYS A 182 3.36 1.08 4.55
N VAL A 183 4.25 0.15 4.81
CA VAL A 183 3.91 -1.10 5.49
C VAL A 183 3.29 -0.80 6.85
N GLY A 184 2.18 -1.47 7.16
CA GLY A 184 1.36 -1.27 8.35
C GLY A 184 0.14 -0.37 8.15
N ASP A 185 0.02 0.35 7.03
CA ASP A 185 -1.16 1.19 6.76
C ASP A 185 -2.42 0.33 6.61
N THR A 186 -3.51 0.80 7.23
CA THR A 186 -4.80 0.12 7.16
C THR A 186 -5.48 0.40 5.81
N VAL A 187 -6.03 -0.64 5.22
CA VAL A 187 -6.70 -0.61 3.92
C VAL A 187 -8.14 -1.04 4.08
N ASN A 188 -9.09 -0.28 3.54
CA ASN A 188 -10.49 -0.68 3.45
C ASN A 188 -10.68 -1.47 2.15
N ILE A 189 -11.28 -2.64 2.26
CA ILE A 189 -11.37 -3.61 1.17
C ILE A 189 -12.84 -3.89 0.88
N LYS A 190 -13.16 -3.97 -0.41
CA LYS A 190 -14.48 -4.38 -0.89
C LYS A 190 -14.32 -5.48 -1.94
N VAL A 191 -14.95 -6.63 -1.68
CA VAL A 191 -15.00 -7.74 -2.63
C VAL A 191 -15.95 -7.39 -3.76
N THR A 192 -15.45 -7.36 -4.99
CA THR A 192 -16.20 -6.85 -6.15
C THR A 192 -17.46 -7.67 -6.44
N SER A 193 -17.38 -9.01 -6.30
CA SER A 193 -18.48 -9.92 -6.67
C SER A 193 -19.59 -10.00 -5.62
N THR A 194 -19.27 -9.87 -4.34
CA THR A 194 -20.22 -10.05 -3.23
C THR A 194 -20.60 -8.75 -2.54
N GLY A 195 -19.84 -7.68 -2.77
CA GLY A 195 -19.98 -6.41 -2.04
C GLY A 195 -19.55 -6.49 -0.59
N LYS A 196 -19.02 -7.63 -0.10
CA LYS A 196 -18.54 -7.79 1.28
C LYS A 196 -17.39 -6.80 1.53
N GLU A 197 -17.46 -6.11 2.64
CA GLU A 197 -16.45 -5.12 3.05
C GLU A 197 -15.69 -5.61 4.27
N GLY A 198 -14.44 -5.19 4.39
CA GLY A 198 -13.56 -5.47 5.51
C GLY A 198 -12.30 -4.64 5.44
N LYS A 199 -11.34 -4.97 6.30
CA LYS A 199 -10.06 -4.29 6.40
C LYS A 199 -8.91 -5.27 6.31
N GLY A 200 -7.76 -4.73 5.96
CA GLY A 200 -6.47 -5.41 6.00
C GLY A 200 -5.37 -4.40 6.26
N LYS A 201 -4.13 -4.85 6.24
CA LYS A 201 -2.95 -4.00 6.35
C LYS A 201 -1.99 -4.26 5.20
N ILE A 202 -1.28 -3.24 4.78
CA ILE A 202 -0.15 -3.41 3.86
C ILE A 202 0.95 -4.17 4.61
N THR A 203 1.22 -5.40 4.18
CA THR A 203 2.25 -6.27 4.81
C THR A 203 3.58 -6.21 4.05
N HIS A 204 3.53 -5.95 2.75
CA HIS A 204 4.73 -5.90 1.92
C HIS A 204 4.57 -4.94 0.74
N ILE A 205 5.65 -4.25 0.40
CA ILE A 205 5.79 -3.45 -0.82
C ILE A 205 7.12 -3.87 -1.48
N SER A 206 7.05 -4.31 -2.74
CA SER A 206 8.24 -4.73 -3.48
C SER A 206 9.19 -3.56 -3.72
N GLN A 207 10.49 -3.79 -3.60
CA GLN A 207 11.51 -2.81 -3.94
C GLN A 207 11.78 -2.74 -5.46
N LEU A 208 11.43 -3.79 -6.20
CA LEU A 208 11.62 -3.86 -7.63
C LEU A 208 10.27 -3.69 -8.36
N PRO A 209 10.23 -2.93 -9.44
CA PRO A 209 9.04 -2.81 -10.26
C PRO A 209 8.67 -4.14 -10.93
N THR A 210 7.41 -4.28 -11.29
CA THR A 210 6.87 -5.51 -11.89
C THR A 210 7.51 -5.86 -13.23
N SER A 211 8.02 -4.89 -13.98
CA SER A 211 8.76 -5.09 -15.23
C SER A 211 10.00 -5.98 -15.06
N TYR A 212 10.77 -5.77 -13.98
CA TYR A 212 11.96 -6.60 -13.70
C TYR A 212 11.65 -8.07 -13.40
N GLN A 213 10.40 -8.39 -13.00
CA GLN A 213 10.01 -9.77 -12.70
C GLN A 213 9.54 -10.54 -13.95
N GLN A 214 9.16 -9.84 -15.01
CA GLN A 214 8.80 -10.47 -16.28
C GLN A 214 10.06 -10.93 -17.02
N ASP A 215 11.14 -10.17 -16.97
CA ASP A 215 12.39 -10.51 -17.62
C ASP A 215 13.04 -11.79 -17.01
N ALA A 216 12.96 -11.96 -15.68
CA ALA A 216 13.47 -13.14 -14.99
C ALA A 216 12.70 -14.44 -15.28
N LYS A 217 11.44 -14.35 -15.74
CA LYS A 217 10.67 -15.54 -16.18
C LYS A 217 10.88 -15.91 -17.65
N GLY A 218 11.33 -14.96 -18.45
CA GLY A 218 11.65 -15.18 -19.87
C GLY A 218 12.93 -15.97 -20.11
N GLU A 219 13.91 -15.86 -19.21
CA GLU A 219 15.19 -16.57 -19.35
C GLU A 219 15.17 -18.04 -18.90
N ALA A 220 14.17 -18.47 -18.13
CA ALA A 220 14.07 -19.86 -17.64
C ALA A 220 13.34 -20.82 -18.59
N ALA A 221 12.79 -20.33 -19.71
CA ALA A 221 11.97 -21.14 -20.62
C ALA A 221 12.57 -21.36 -22.02
N GLY A 222 13.89 -21.32 -22.16
CA GLY A 222 14.44 -21.57 -23.50
C GLY A 222 15.94 -21.62 -23.59
N SER A 223 16.54 -22.73 -23.26
CA SER A 223 17.72 -23.26 -23.97
C SER A 223 18.16 -24.59 -23.35
N ALA A 224 17.55 -25.67 -23.80
CA ALA A 224 18.31 -26.93 -23.82
C ALA A 224 19.45 -26.74 -24.84
N PRO A 225 20.69 -27.04 -24.50
CA PRO A 225 21.78 -27.01 -25.48
C PRO A 225 21.57 -28.15 -26.47
N VAL A 226 21.24 -27.78 -27.72
CA VAL A 226 21.37 -28.69 -28.85
C VAL A 226 22.85 -28.91 -29.04
N VAL A 227 23.33 -30.13 -28.72
CA VAL A 227 24.67 -30.60 -29.10
C VAL A 227 24.64 -30.87 -30.60
N GLY A 228 25.16 -29.92 -31.37
CA GLY A 228 25.50 -30.09 -32.76
C GLY A 228 26.99 -30.26 -32.88
N GLU A 229 27.44 -31.46 -33.34
CA GLU A 229 28.84 -31.77 -33.70
C GLU A 229 29.33 -30.89 -34.85
N GLY A 230 30.56 -30.39 -34.66
CA GLY A 230 31.51 -30.15 -35.75
C GLY A 230 31.62 -28.71 -36.26
N SER A 231 32.67 -28.02 -35.88
CA SER A 231 33.68 -27.44 -36.77
C SER A 231 34.68 -26.56 -36.00
N GLU A 232 35.93 -26.77 -36.28
CA GLU A 232 37.13 -26.10 -35.74
C GLU A 232 37.16 -24.59 -36.10
N GLY A 233 37.70 -23.78 -35.19
CA GLY A 233 38.34 -22.54 -35.59
C GLY A 233 38.09 -21.31 -34.75
N ALA A 234 39.16 -20.86 -34.06
CA ALA A 234 39.48 -19.48 -33.68
C ALA A 234 38.80 -18.84 -32.44
N ASP A 235 39.61 -18.88 -31.39
CA ASP A 235 39.99 -17.79 -30.48
C ASP A 235 39.13 -16.51 -30.53
N SER A 236 38.32 -16.32 -29.50
CA SER A 236 37.90 -14.99 -29.06
C SER A 236 37.44 -15.01 -27.60
N LEU A 237 38.28 -14.51 -26.74
CA LEU A 237 37.97 -14.16 -25.38
C LEU A 237 36.86 -13.10 -25.33
N THR A 238 35.64 -13.49 -25.14
CA THR A 238 34.57 -12.57 -24.83
C THR A 238 34.29 -12.62 -23.33
N THR A 239 34.74 -11.57 -22.66
CA THR A 239 34.34 -11.19 -21.31
C THR A 239 32.82 -11.03 -21.28
N ASN A 240 32.15 -11.92 -20.52
CA ASN A 240 30.73 -11.80 -20.20
C ASN A 240 30.50 -10.58 -19.29
N ASN A 241 30.33 -9.40 -19.89
CA ASN A 241 29.61 -8.30 -19.25
C ASN A 241 28.11 -8.55 -19.48
N PRO A 242 27.27 -8.50 -18.46
CA PRO A 242 25.82 -8.48 -18.68
C PRO A 242 25.48 -7.18 -19.42
N VAL A 243 25.14 -7.32 -20.70
CA VAL A 243 24.58 -6.23 -21.48
C VAL A 243 23.27 -5.84 -20.82
N GLN A 244 23.26 -4.71 -20.14
CA GLN A 244 22.01 -4.01 -19.84
C GLN A 244 21.36 -3.66 -21.18
N SER A 245 20.40 -4.48 -21.59
CA SER A 245 19.50 -4.12 -22.68
C SER A 245 18.63 -2.95 -22.23
N HIS A 246 19.04 -1.74 -22.60
CA HIS A 246 18.16 -0.59 -22.58
C HIS A 246 17.09 -0.85 -23.64
N PRO A 247 15.81 -0.77 -23.30
CA PRO A 247 14.77 -0.81 -24.33
C PRO A 247 14.87 0.47 -25.16
N THR A 248 15.46 0.35 -26.34
CA THR A 248 15.35 1.36 -27.40
C THR A 248 14.03 1.12 -28.14
N GLY A 249 12.99 1.78 -27.67
CA GLY A 249 11.69 1.85 -28.31
C GLY A 249 10.94 3.01 -27.68
N GLU A 250 10.61 4.03 -28.47
CA GLU A 250 9.59 5.01 -28.12
C GLU A 250 8.29 4.27 -27.86
N SER A 251 8.08 3.88 -26.61
CA SER A 251 6.77 3.52 -26.11
C SER A 251 6.45 4.46 -24.98
N ASP A 252 5.25 5.00 -25.00
CA ASP A 252 4.61 5.79 -23.97
C ASP A 252 5.21 5.46 -22.59
N LYS A 253 5.60 6.49 -21.83
CA LYS A 253 6.20 6.37 -20.50
C LYS A 253 5.24 5.60 -19.59
N GLU A 254 5.25 4.28 -19.70
CA GLU A 254 4.47 3.42 -18.85
C GLU A 254 5.02 3.57 -17.44
N THR A 255 4.19 4.13 -16.57
CA THR A 255 4.53 4.36 -15.17
C THR A 255 4.90 3.05 -14.50
N SER A 256 6.06 3.02 -13.86
CA SER A 256 6.52 1.84 -13.11
C SER A 256 5.52 1.45 -12.03
N LYS A 257 5.19 0.16 -11.97
CA LYS A 257 4.28 -0.42 -10.97
C LYS A 257 5.06 -1.34 -10.04
N TYR A 258 4.72 -1.33 -8.78
CA TYR A 258 5.34 -2.13 -7.75
C TYR A 258 4.32 -3.08 -7.14
N LYS A 259 4.71 -4.32 -6.87
CA LYS A 259 3.83 -5.26 -6.16
C LYS A 259 3.63 -4.80 -4.73
N MET A 260 2.38 -4.89 -4.28
CA MET A 260 1.97 -4.62 -2.93
C MET A 260 1.10 -5.77 -2.43
N THR A 261 1.37 -6.24 -1.23
CA THR A 261 0.60 -7.28 -0.55
C THR A 261 -0.16 -6.67 0.60
N ILE A 262 -1.45 -7.00 0.70
CA ILE A 262 -2.32 -6.63 1.81
C ILE A 262 -2.72 -7.92 2.51
N GLY A 263 -2.28 -8.09 3.73
CA GLY A 263 -2.59 -9.23 4.60
C GLY A 263 -3.40 -8.82 5.82
N GLU A 264 -3.40 -9.67 6.86
CA GLU A 264 -4.16 -9.45 8.11
C GLU A 264 -5.63 -9.08 7.82
N LEU A 265 -6.29 -9.85 6.96
CA LEU A 265 -7.68 -9.59 6.56
C LEU A 265 -8.62 -9.92 7.72
N ASP A 266 -9.54 -9.02 8.06
CA ASP A 266 -10.53 -9.18 9.13
C ASP A 266 -11.85 -9.84 8.67
N PHE A 267 -11.85 -10.39 7.47
CA PHE A 267 -13.04 -11.03 6.87
C PHE A 267 -12.68 -12.28 6.09
N ASP A 268 -13.63 -13.22 6.04
CA ASP A 268 -13.50 -14.42 5.22
C ASP A 268 -13.87 -14.16 3.76
N ALA A 269 -13.04 -14.65 2.86
CA ALA A 269 -13.27 -14.59 1.43
C ALA A 269 -12.74 -15.86 0.74
N ARG A 270 -13.08 -16.03 -0.53
CA ARG A 270 -12.55 -17.13 -1.34
C ARG A 270 -11.36 -16.69 -2.18
N ASN A 271 -10.43 -17.59 -2.36
CA ASN A 271 -9.33 -17.42 -3.30
C ASN A 271 -9.83 -17.08 -4.71
N GLY A 272 -9.12 -16.21 -5.40
CA GLY A 272 -9.43 -15.79 -6.76
C GLY A 272 -10.44 -14.64 -6.86
N TYR A 273 -11.09 -14.22 -5.76
CA TYR A 273 -11.99 -13.07 -5.81
C TYR A 273 -11.24 -11.78 -6.08
N SER A 274 -11.83 -10.95 -6.94
CA SER A 274 -11.34 -9.60 -7.20
C SER A 274 -11.83 -8.65 -6.12
N VAL A 275 -10.97 -7.72 -5.75
CA VAL A 275 -11.25 -6.71 -4.72
C VAL A 275 -10.88 -5.32 -5.20
N GLU A 276 -11.59 -4.33 -4.69
CA GLU A 276 -11.22 -2.93 -4.70
C GLU A 276 -10.72 -2.58 -3.29
N ALA A 277 -9.51 -2.06 -3.19
CA ALA A 277 -8.88 -1.66 -1.95
C ALA A 277 -8.67 -0.16 -1.91
N MET A 278 -9.09 0.49 -0.83
CA MET A 278 -8.97 1.92 -0.60
C MET A 278 -8.03 2.18 0.55
N ILE A 279 -6.92 2.85 0.27
CA ILE A 279 -5.89 3.22 1.26
C ILE A 279 -6.16 4.66 1.68
N PRO A 280 -6.63 4.93 2.91
CA PRO A 280 -6.83 6.27 3.41
C PRO A 280 -5.49 7.01 3.47
N LEU A 281 -5.45 8.25 2.98
CA LEU A 281 -4.26 9.10 3.08
C LEU A 281 -4.46 10.12 4.20
N GLU A 282 -3.46 10.26 5.05
CA GLU A 282 -3.43 11.28 6.11
C GLU A 282 -2.93 12.64 5.62
N THR A 283 -2.43 12.70 4.39
CA THR A 283 -1.89 13.90 3.78
C THR A 283 -2.95 14.97 3.66
N LEU A 284 -2.67 16.17 4.17
CA LEU A 284 -3.52 17.34 4.04
C LEU A 284 -3.08 18.15 2.83
N LYS A 285 -4.01 18.41 1.91
CA LYS A 285 -3.79 19.29 0.77
C LYS A 285 -4.63 20.54 0.88
N ILE A 286 -4.02 21.69 0.60
CA ILE A 286 -4.68 22.98 0.53
C ILE A 286 -4.31 23.70 -0.76
N PRO A 287 -5.19 24.52 -1.34
CA PRO A 287 -4.90 25.30 -2.52
C PRO A 287 -3.95 26.47 -2.18
N LYS A 288 -3.15 26.90 -3.15
CA LYS A 288 -2.27 28.08 -2.96
C LYS A 288 -3.03 29.36 -2.62
N SER A 289 -4.28 29.46 -3.01
CA SER A 289 -5.13 30.63 -2.77
C SER A 289 -5.37 30.97 -1.30
N VAL A 290 -5.14 30.01 -0.38
CA VAL A 290 -5.27 30.25 1.06
C VAL A 290 -4.00 30.79 1.71
N LEU A 291 -2.87 30.81 0.95
CA LEU A 291 -1.58 31.19 1.47
C LEU A 291 -1.34 32.69 1.39
N THR A 292 -0.94 33.29 2.50
CA THR A 292 -0.43 34.67 2.52
C THR A 292 0.99 34.76 1.91
N LYS A 293 1.42 35.96 1.54
CA LYS A 293 2.78 36.22 1.02
C LYS A 293 3.90 35.78 1.99
N ASP A 294 3.60 35.76 3.29
CA ASP A 294 4.56 35.41 4.37
C ASP A 294 4.44 33.94 4.80
N HIS A 295 3.88 33.06 3.97
CA HIS A 295 3.74 31.64 4.25
C HIS A 295 2.89 31.30 5.49
N HIS A 296 1.82 32.10 5.76
CA HIS A 296 0.85 31.87 6.79
C HIS A 296 -0.53 31.59 6.18
N VAL A 297 -1.40 31.01 6.96
CA VAL A 297 -2.84 30.88 6.67
C VAL A 297 -3.65 31.49 7.80
N TYR A 298 -4.89 31.89 7.53
CA TYR A 298 -5.84 32.34 8.55
C TYR A 298 -6.86 31.23 8.80
N ILE A 299 -6.81 30.62 9.98
CA ILE A 299 -7.76 29.61 10.42
C ILE A 299 -8.90 30.33 11.16
N VAL A 300 -10.13 30.08 10.74
CA VAL A 300 -11.32 30.65 11.39
C VAL A 300 -11.89 29.64 12.37
N ASP A 301 -11.98 30.03 13.63
CA ASP A 301 -12.54 29.21 14.69
C ASP A 301 -14.09 29.18 14.65
N GLN A 302 -14.70 28.47 15.61
CA GLN A 302 -16.17 28.35 15.68
C GLN A 302 -16.88 29.69 16.05
N SER A 303 -16.15 30.62 16.66
CA SER A 303 -16.64 31.93 17.02
C SER A 303 -16.51 32.96 15.90
N GLY A 304 -15.91 32.60 14.79
CA GLY A 304 -15.65 33.45 13.64
C GLY A 304 -14.39 34.31 13.79
N VAL A 305 -13.48 33.95 14.68
CA VAL A 305 -12.22 34.68 14.86
C VAL A 305 -11.12 34.05 13.96
N ALA A 306 -10.40 34.90 13.23
CA ALA A 306 -9.33 34.51 12.33
C ALA A 306 -7.98 34.46 13.08
N HIS A 307 -7.35 33.30 13.11
CA HIS A 307 -6.05 33.05 13.73
C HIS A 307 -4.98 32.89 12.68
N ARG A 308 -3.97 33.75 12.69
CA ARG A 308 -2.83 33.69 11.78
C ARG A 308 -1.89 32.56 12.18
N THR A 309 -1.77 31.54 11.36
CA THR A 309 -1.00 30.31 11.66
C THR A 309 0.09 30.11 10.63
N LYS A 310 1.34 29.91 11.11
CA LYS A 310 2.45 29.55 10.26
C LYS A 310 2.34 28.07 9.85
N ILE A 311 2.49 27.76 8.57
CA ILE A 311 2.47 26.41 8.06
C ILE A 311 3.82 25.99 7.51
N THR A 312 4.07 24.69 7.57
CA THR A 312 5.19 24.04 6.85
C THR A 312 4.58 23.14 5.80
N TYR A 313 5.02 23.30 4.56
CA TYR A 313 4.46 22.60 3.42
C TYR A 313 5.50 22.30 2.34
N ASP A 314 5.23 21.32 1.50
CA ASP A 314 5.85 21.10 0.21
C ASP A 314 4.89 21.55 -0.90
N GLU A 315 5.42 22.06 -1.99
CA GLU A 315 4.62 22.41 -3.15
C GLU A 315 4.78 21.35 -4.24
N LYS A 316 3.66 20.78 -4.69
CA LYS A 316 3.64 19.80 -5.77
C LYS A 316 2.41 20.04 -6.67
N ASN A 317 2.64 20.22 -7.96
CA ASN A 317 1.58 20.39 -8.97
C ASN A 317 0.56 21.51 -8.67
N GLY A 318 1.01 22.62 -8.07
CA GLY A 318 0.13 23.76 -7.74
C GLY A 318 -0.71 23.61 -6.47
N GLU A 319 -0.59 22.48 -5.76
CA GLU A 319 -1.16 22.25 -4.44
C GLU A 319 -0.09 22.30 -3.36
N LEU A 320 -0.48 22.66 -2.14
CA LEU A 320 0.38 22.67 -0.97
C LEU A 320 0.10 21.42 -0.15
N ILE A 321 1.13 20.59 0.03
CA ILE A 321 1.10 19.42 0.90
C ILE A 321 1.54 19.88 2.29
N VAL A 322 0.61 19.95 3.23
CA VAL A 322 0.89 20.51 4.57
C VAL A 322 1.52 19.45 5.46
N LYS A 323 2.67 19.79 6.05
CA LYS A 323 3.37 18.98 7.05
C LYS A 323 3.01 19.36 8.48
N LYS A 324 2.84 20.68 8.73
CA LYS A 324 2.51 21.20 10.07
C LYS A 324 1.73 22.51 9.97
N GLY A 325 0.91 22.79 10.98
CA GLY A 325 0.25 24.07 11.17
C GLY A 325 -1.26 24.06 10.95
N VAL A 326 -1.83 23.08 10.27
CA VAL A 326 -3.29 22.93 10.12
C VAL A 326 -3.71 21.47 10.38
N LYS A 327 -4.99 21.28 10.67
CA LYS A 327 -5.61 19.99 10.94
C LYS A 327 -6.80 19.77 9.99
N LYS A 328 -7.16 18.51 9.81
CA LYS A 328 -8.40 18.15 9.10
C LYS A 328 -9.60 18.81 9.77
N GLY A 329 -10.43 19.46 8.97
CA GLY A 329 -11.62 20.17 9.43
C GLY A 329 -11.41 21.65 9.73
N ASP A 330 -10.15 22.15 9.78
CA ASP A 330 -9.91 23.58 9.92
C ASP A 330 -10.50 24.35 8.75
N ARG A 331 -11.15 25.48 9.03
CA ARG A 331 -11.65 26.40 8.01
C ARG A 331 -10.63 27.49 7.79
N ILE A 332 -10.09 27.58 6.59
CA ILE A 332 -9.05 28.54 6.22
C ILE A 332 -9.64 29.58 5.27
N ILE A 333 -9.32 30.84 5.48
CA ILE A 333 -9.75 31.92 4.58
C ILE A 333 -9.13 31.73 3.20
N ASN A 334 -9.98 31.73 2.18
CA ASN A 334 -9.56 31.70 0.79
C ASN A 334 -9.26 33.13 0.32
N HIS A 335 -8.18 33.34 -0.41
CA HIS A 335 -7.72 34.67 -0.86
C HIS A 335 -7.62 35.69 0.29
N PRO A 336 -6.82 35.42 1.36
CA PRO A 336 -6.70 36.35 2.47
C PRO A 336 -6.10 37.67 2.00
N ASP A 337 -6.76 38.77 2.31
CA ASP A 337 -6.24 40.10 2.03
C ASP A 337 -5.26 40.58 3.13
N ALA A 338 -4.51 41.64 2.83
CA ALA A 338 -3.52 42.18 3.77
C ALA A 338 -4.16 42.93 4.97
N LYS A 339 -5.50 43.04 5.01
CA LYS A 339 -6.21 43.82 6.05
C LYS A 339 -6.57 42.94 7.24
N ILE A 340 -6.66 41.62 7.06
CA ILE A 340 -7.01 40.69 8.13
C ILE A 340 -5.93 40.70 9.20
N LYS A 341 -6.33 40.94 10.45
CA LYS A 341 -5.45 40.90 11.62
C LYS A 341 -5.62 39.61 12.38
N ASP A 342 -4.57 39.16 13.04
CA ASP A 342 -4.64 38.04 13.96
C ASP A 342 -5.61 38.34 15.12
N GLY A 343 -6.50 37.41 15.42
CA GLY A 343 -7.53 37.57 16.43
C GLY A 343 -8.75 38.42 16.01
N GLU A 344 -8.86 38.81 14.75
CA GLU A 344 -9.99 39.60 14.26
C GLU A 344 -11.20 38.71 13.97
N LYS A 345 -12.37 39.23 14.33
CA LYS A 345 -13.66 38.56 14.00
C LYS A 345 -14.01 38.86 12.54
N VAL A 346 -14.17 37.83 11.74
CA VAL A 346 -14.47 37.91 10.31
C VAL A 346 -15.85 37.32 10.01
N GLU A 347 -16.57 37.90 9.06
CA GLU A 347 -17.74 37.26 8.48
C GLU A 347 -17.33 36.27 7.41
N VAL A 348 -17.80 35.02 7.52
CA VAL A 348 -17.51 33.95 6.56
C VAL A 348 -18.78 33.64 5.77
N ALA A 349 -18.62 33.43 4.46
CA ALA A 349 -19.70 32.95 3.61
C ALA A 349 -20.14 31.55 4.06
N LYS A 350 -21.46 31.32 4.10
CA LYS A 350 -22.06 30.03 4.49
C LYS A 350 -21.92 29.01 3.37
#